data_c33dd2df98a6098b461b6832f674ebf4
#
_entry.id   c33dd2df98a6098b461b6832f674ebf4
#
_cell.length_a   1.000
_cell.length_b   1.000
_cell.length_c   1.000
_cell.angle_alpha   90.00
_cell.angle_beta   90.00
_cell.angle_gamma   90.00
#
_symmetry.space_group_name_H-M   'P 1'
#
loop_
_entity.id
_entity.type
_entity.pdbx_description
1 polymer ?
#
loop_
_entity_poly.entity_id
_entity_poly.type
_entity_poly.pdbx_seq_one_letter_code
_entity_poly.pdbx_strand_id
1 'polypeptide(L)'
;MGLRRLFSIIMMNERGIDYAITKKRRALSGSLSERMNHTVKYGPFKKMKFAKKSRWWASGSNGGMLLGVYEKEVLDALMKVPNKYDTFIDLGAADGYYSIGTLVSKKFRIGYSFEISAKGRESILKNATLNRVKKKLHIFGEAKKDFYLNIPKNDLKKSVILIDIEGAEFSILDKNTLSNLKNSIIFIELHEWFFDDGEKKLNKLKSDAKNFFKISELKTSSRDFSVFPELSLFNDSERWLIASEGRGRLMTWLRLDPI
;
A
#
# COMPACT_ATOMS: atom_id res chain seq x y z
N MET A 1 1.56 31.86 33.48
CA MET A 1 1.52 30.48 32.95
C MET A 1 2.57 30.40 31.87
N GLY A 2 3.66 29.63 32.06
CA GLY A 2 4.84 29.71 31.17
C GLY A 2 4.59 29.11 29.77
N LEU A 3 5.25 29.67 28.75
CA LEU A 3 5.17 29.25 27.34
C LEU A 3 5.23 27.73 27.15
N ARG A 4 6.07 27.02 27.93
CA ARG A 4 6.21 25.57 27.91
C ARG A 4 4.89 24.83 28.27
N ARG A 5 4.11 25.36 29.20
CA ARG A 5 2.82 24.77 29.63
C ARG A 5 1.74 25.01 28.58
N LEU A 6 1.75 26.19 27.95
CA LEU A 6 0.87 26.51 26.82
C LEU A 6 1.16 25.61 25.61
N PHE A 7 2.43 25.42 25.29
CA PHE A 7 2.87 24.54 24.21
C PHE A 7 2.48 23.06 24.47
N SER A 8 2.63 22.58 25.71
CA SER A 8 2.21 21.25 26.13
C SER A 8 0.70 21.03 26.02
N ILE A 9 -0.10 22.05 26.37
CA ILE A 9 -1.57 22.00 26.25
C ILE A 9 -2.01 21.99 24.80
N ILE A 10 -1.39 22.80 23.94
CA ILE A 10 -1.66 22.84 22.49
C ILE A 10 -1.32 21.48 21.86
N MET A 11 -0.14 20.92 22.13
CA MET A 11 0.27 19.63 21.62
C MET A 11 -0.59 18.46 22.14
N MET A 12 -1.09 18.53 23.38
CA MET A 12 -2.06 17.56 23.91
C MET A 12 -3.41 17.67 23.21
N ASN A 13 -3.87 18.88 22.89
CA ASN A 13 -5.11 19.11 22.16
C ASN A 13 -5.01 18.60 20.72
N GLU A 14 -3.91 18.86 20.01
CA GLU A 14 -3.66 18.36 18.66
C GLU A 14 -3.68 16.83 18.61
N ARG A 15 -2.94 16.16 19.52
CA ARG A 15 -2.96 14.69 19.63
C ARG A 15 -4.35 14.15 19.96
N GLY A 16 -5.13 14.85 20.78
CA GLY A 16 -6.52 14.49 21.09
C GLY A 16 -7.43 14.61 19.89
N ILE A 17 -7.26 15.64 19.07
CA ILE A 17 -8.02 15.85 17.82
C ILE A 17 -7.66 14.76 16.81
N ASP A 18 -6.39 14.50 16.57
CA ASP A 18 -5.95 13.43 15.64
C ASP A 18 -6.46 12.05 16.04
N TYR A 19 -6.45 11.76 17.35
CA TYR A 19 -7.04 10.53 17.88
C TYR A 19 -8.54 10.45 17.60
N ALA A 20 -9.28 11.54 17.86
CA ALA A 20 -10.73 11.61 17.63
C ALA A 20 -11.07 11.44 16.14
N ILE A 21 -10.34 12.13 15.26
CA ILE A 21 -10.47 12.01 13.79
C ILE A 21 -10.22 10.56 13.35
N THR A 22 -9.14 9.97 13.81
CA THR A 22 -8.78 8.59 13.47
C THR A 22 -9.84 7.60 13.96
N LYS A 23 -10.32 7.78 15.20
CA LYS A 23 -11.41 6.95 15.77
C LYS A 23 -12.71 7.08 14.96
N LYS A 24 -13.10 8.32 14.60
CA LYS A 24 -14.30 8.57 13.78
C LYS A 24 -14.15 7.94 12.40
N ARG A 25 -13.00 8.12 11.73
CA ARG A 25 -12.70 7.51 10.43
C ARG A 25 -12.83 6.00 10.47
N ARG A 26 -12.26 5.35 11.49
CA ARG A 26 -12.36 3.88 11.68
C ARG A 26 -13.82 3.43 11.84
N ALA A 27 -14.61 4.15 12.62
CA ALA A 27 -16.03 3.83 12.83
C ALA A 27 -16.84 3.95 11.52
N LEU A 28 -16.63 5.04 10.79
CA LEU A 28 -17.29 5.29 9.51
C LEU A 28 -16.88 4.26 8.44
N SER A 29 -15.58 3.97 8.31
CA SER A 29 -15.09 2.94 7.40
C SER A 29 -15.61 1.55 7.78
N GLY A 30 -15.78 1.27 9.07
CA GLY A 30 -16.43 0.06 9.58
C GLY A 30 -17.89 -0.03 9.15
N SER A 31 -18.66 1.03 9.33
CA SER A 31 -20.07 1.11 8.90
C SER A 31 -20.21 0.91 7.39
N LEU A 32 -19.38 1.58 6.60
CA LEU A 32 -19.36 1.40 5.15
C LEU A 32 -19.03 -0.05 4.78
N SER A 33 -18.03 -0.65 5.45
CA SER A 33 -17.62 -2.04 5.20
C SER A 33 -18.76 -3.05 5.42
N GLU A 34 -19.53 -2.90 6.50
CA GLU A 34 -20.71 -3.76 6.73
C GLU A 34 -21.75 -3.59 5.63
N ARG A 35 -22.07 -2.34 5.25
CA ARG A 35 -23.01 -2.03 4.17
C ARG A 35 -22.58 -2.59 2.81
N MET A 36 -21.29 -2.62 2.55
CA MET A 36 -20.70 -3.17 1.31
C MET A 36 -20.40 -4.67 1.42
N ASN A 37 -20.86 -5.33 2.50
CA ASN A 37 -20.57 -6.74 2.77
C ASN A 37 -19.07 -7.06 2.63
N HIS A 38 -18.22 -6.19 3.19
CA HIS A 38 -16.75 -6.28 3.16
C HIS A 38 -16.16 -6.48 1.75
N THR A 39 -16.83 -6.00 0.72
CA THR A 39 -16.46 -6.23 -0.68
C THR A 39 -16.05 -4.93 -1.35
N VAL A 40 -14.91 -4.93 -2.04
CA VAL A 40 -14.48 -3.83 -2.91
C VAL A 40 -15.47 -3.72 -4.07
N LYS A 41 -16.14 -2.57 -4.18
CA LYS A 41 -17.20 -2.36 -5.20
C LYS A 41 -16.68 -1.70 -6.48
N TYR A 42 -15.62 -0.90 -6.38
CA TYR A 42 -15.13 -0.09 -7.49
C TYR A 42 -13.64 -0.31 -7.71
N GLY A 43 -13.12 0.30 -8.76
CA GLY A 43 -11.70 0.27 -9.09
C GLY A 43 -11.19 -1.09 -9.56
N PRO A 44 -9.86 -1.20 -9.70
CA PRO A 44 -9.22 -2.39 -10.27
C PRO A 44 -9.47 -3.67 -9.51
N PHE A 45 -9.64 -3.59 -8.19
CA PHE A 45 -9.80 -4.76 -7.31
C PHE A 45 -11.27 -5.08 -7.00
N LYS A 46 -12.19 -4.58 -7.82
CA LYS A 46 -13.63 -4.88 -7.71
C LYS A 46 -13.89 -6.37 -7.51
N LYS A 47 -14.78 -6.71 -6.57
CA LYS A 47 -15.14 -8.06 -6.08
C LYS A 47 -14.17 -8.69 -5.10
N MET A 48 -13.01 -8.07 -4.79
CA MET A 48 -12.17 -8.53 -3.67
C MET A 48 -12.95 -8.40 -2.36
N LYS A 49 -12.81 -9.40 -1.48
CA LYS A 49 -13.49 -9.46 -0.17
C LYS A 49 -12.48 -9.42 0.96
N PHE A 50 -12.82 -8.71 2.03
CA PHE A 50 -12.09 -8.76 3.29
C PHE A 50 -12.80 -9.67 4.29
N ALA A 51 -12.07 -10.49 5.00
CA ALA A 51 -12.62 -11.30 6.09
C ALA A 51 -13.01 -10.40 7.28
N LYS A 52 -14.20 -10.65 7.87
CA LYS A 52 -14.79 -9.79 8.92
C LYS A 52 -13.87 -9.51 10.13
N LYS A 53 -12.97 -10.43 10.47
CA LYS A 53 -12.09 -10.34 11.64
C LYS A 53 -10.59 -10.25 11.28
N SER A 54 -10.24 -10.08 10.01
CA SER A 54 -8.84 -10.04 9.56
C SER A 54 -8.26 -8.63 9.46
N ARG A 55 -8.85 -7.66 10.17
CA ARG A 55 -8.43 -6.26 10.13
C ARG A 55 -7.25 -6.05 11.06
N TRP A 56 -6.05 -6.19 10.56
CA TRP A 56 -4.86 -5.90 11.34
C TRP A 56 -4.35 -4.47 11.10
N TRP A 57 -4.19 -4.07 9.84
CA TRP A 57 -3.64 -2.76 9.46
C TRP A 57 -4.72 -1.80 8.95
N ALA A 58 -5.56 -2.26 8.04
CA ALA A 58 -6.47 -1.43 7.25
C ALA A 58 -7.68 -0.84 8.02
N SER A 59 -7.72 -0.92 9.34
CA SER A 59 -8.88 -0.45 10.13
C SER A 59 -9.21 1.04 9.97
N GLY A 60 -8.28 1.84 9.44
CA GLY A 60 -8.45 3.28 9.18
C GLY A 60 -8.62 3.66 7.71
N SER A 61 -8.07 2.87 6.79
CA SER A 61 -8.03 3.17 5.34
C SER A 61 -9.04 2.35 4.54
N ASN A 62 -9.79 1.47 5.20
CA ASN A 62 -10.67 0.49 4.57
C ASN A 62 -11.76 1.12 3.68
N GLY A 63 -12.25 2.33 4.00
CA GLY A 63 -13.24 3.03 3.17
C GLY A 63 -12.72 3.29 1.76
N GLY A 64 -11.53 3.86 1.64
CA GLY A 64 -10.87 4.09 0.36
C GLY A 64 -10.59 2.80 -0.42
N MET A 65 -10.18 1.73 0.27
CA MET A 65 -9.97 0.41 -0.35
C MET A 65 -11.27 -0.17 -0.90
N LEU A 66 -12.37 -0.12 -0.14
CA LEU A 66 -13.68 -0.61 -0.57
C LEU A 66 -14.25 0.16 -1.77
N LEU A 67 -13.97 1.47 -1.82
CA LEU A 67 -14.34 2.34 -2.93
C LEU A 67 -13.34 2.27 -4.11
N GLY A 68 -12.22 1.55 -3.97
CA GLY A 68 -11.21 1.42 -5.01
C GLY A 68 -10.44 2.70 -5.33
N VAL A 69 -10.35 3.62 -4.35
CA VAL A 69 -9.64 4.92 -4.47
C VAL A 69 -8.42 5.04 -3.55
N TYR A 70 -8.14 4.03 -2.74
CA TYR A 70 -6.92 3.98 -1.93
C TYR A 70 -5.70 3.91 -2.85
N GLU A 71 -4.77 4.84 -2.69
CA GLU A 71 -3.57 4.98 -3.54
C GLU A 71 -3.89 4.86 -5.04
N LYS A 72 -4.92 5.58 -5.46
CA LYS A 72 -5.47 5.48 -6.81
C LYS A 72 -4.41 5.62 -7.91
N GLU A 73 -3.42 6.47 -7.71
CA GLU A 73 -2.32 6.72 -8.64
C GLU A 73 -1.47 5.46 -8.86
N VAL A 74 -1.20 4.74 -7.76
CA VAL A 74 -0.45 3.48 -7.78
C VAL A 74 -1.29 2.39 -8.42
N LEU A 75 -2.57 2.28 -8.04
CA LEU A 75 -3.50 1.33 -8.65
C LEU A 75 -3.60 1.53 -10.17
N ASP A 76 -3.79 2.77 -10.63
CA ASP A 76 -3.93 3.09 -12.04
C ASP A 76 -2.62 2.80 -12.80
N ALA A 77 -1.46 3.12 -12.23
CA ALA A 77 -0.17 2.84 -12.82
C ALA A 77 0.11 1.32 -12.88
N LEU A 78 -0.25 0.58 -11.83
CA LEU A 78 -0.10 -0.86 -11.75
C LEU A 78 -0.94 -1.59 -12.81
N MET A 79 -2.17 -1.12 -13.05
CA MET A 79 -3.04 -1.73 -14.06
C MET A 79 -2.58 -1.47 -15.49
N LYS A 80 -1.81 -0.40 -15.73
CA LYS A 80 -1.22 -0.05 -17.04
C LYS A 80 0.09 -0.78 -17.35
N VAL A 81 0.64 -1.53 -16.39
CA VAL A 81 1.85 -2.34 -16.64
C VAL A 81 1.61 -3.33 -17.79
N PRO A 82 2.56 -3.51 -18.74
CA PRO A 82 2.41 -4.45 -19.85
C PRO A 82 2.15 -5.89 -19.38
N ASN A 83 1.32 -6.63 -20.10
CA ASN A 83 0.91 -7.99 -19.73
C ASN A 83 2.04 -9.03 -19.75
N LYS A 84 3.20 -8.71 -20.31
CA LYS A 84 4.39 -9.57 -20.21
C LYS A 84 4.90 -9.74 -18.77
N TYR A 85 4.53 -8.81 -17.88
CA TYR A 85 4.77 -8.91 -16.44
C TYR A 85 3.56 -9.59 -15.81
N ASP A 86 3.70 -10.85 -15.44
CA ASP A 86 2.61 -11.70 -14.94
C ASP A 86 2.77 -12.13 -13.48
N THR A 87 3.80 -11.63 -12.81
CA THR A 87 4.15 -11.93 -11.42
C THR A 87 4.09 -10.66 -10.57
N PHE A 88 3.47 -10.73 -9.41
CA PHE A 88 3.40 -9.63 -8.45
C PHE A 88 4.17 -9.96 -7.17
N ILE A 89 5.03 -9.05 -6.73
CA ILE A 89 5.80 -9.17 -5.50
C ILE A 89 5.45 -7.97 -4.62
N ASP A 90 5.09 -8.24 -3.36
CA ASP A 90 4.55 -7.26 -2.41
C ASP A 90 5.40 -7.27 -1.14
N LEU A 91 6.23 -6.26 -0.95
CA LEU A 91 7.05 -6.09 0.25
C LEU A 91 6.34 -5.12 1.20
N GLY A 92 5.91 -5.62 2.36
CA GLY A 92 5.03 -4.90 3.27
C GLY A 92 3.55 -5.14 2.98
N ALA A 93 3.17 -6.39 2.74
CA ALA A 93 1.85 -6.75 2.21
C ALA A 93 0.67 -6.48 3.17
N ALA A 94 0.90 -6.16 4.44
CA ALA A 94 -0.10 -5.84 5.46
C ALA A 94 -1.26 -6.85 5.52
N ASP A 95 -2.47 -6.47 5.10
CA ASP A 95 -3.66 -7.33 5.02
C ASP A 95 -3.84 -7.99 3.64
N GLY A 96 -2.90 -7.76 2.71
CA GLY A 96 -2.89 -8.33 1.36
C GLY A 96 -3.75 -7.59 0.35
N TYR A 97 -4.05 -6.30 0.55
CA TYR A 97 -4.87 -5.54 -0.40
C TYR A 97 -4.33 -5.60 -1.83
N TYR A 98 -3.07 -5.27 -2.02
CA TYR A 98 -2.42 -5.35 -3.33
C TYR A 98 -2.22 -6.79 -3.80
N SER A 99 -1.62 -7.63 -2.95
CA SER A 99 -1.32 -9.03 -3.29
C SER A 99 -2.55 -9.79 -3.75
N ILE A 100 -3.68 -9.65 -3.05
CA ILE A 100 -4.91 -10.39 -3.34
C ILE A 100 -5.70 -9.70 -4.45
N GLY A 101 -5.79 -8.35 -4.40
CA GLY A 101 -6.53 -7.57 -5.39
C GLY A 101 -6.01 -7.77 -6.81
N THR A 102 -4.69 -7.81 -6.98
CA THR A 102 -4.02 -8.07 -8.26
C THR A 102 -4.32 -9.47 -8.82
N LEU A 103 -4.46 -10.48 -7.95
CA LEU A 103 -4.82 -11.83 -8.33
C LEU A 103 -6.33 -11.99 -8.62
N VAL A 104 -7.18 -11.30 -7.85
CA VAL A 104 -8.64 -11.27 -8.07
C VAL A 104 -8.98 -10.59 -9.39
N SER A 105 -8.32 -9.48 -9.70
CA SER A 105 -8.47 -8.77 -10.97
C SER A 105 -7.88 -9.53 -12.17
N LYS A 106 -7.17 -10.63 -11.91
CA LYS A 106 -6.43 -11.42 -12.92
C LYS A 106 -5.34 -10.61 -13.66
N LYS A 107 -4.89 -9.50 -13.08
CA LYS A 107 -3.79 -8.71 -13.64
C LYS A 107 -2.49 -9.48 -13.60
N PHE A 108 -2.26 -10.26 -12.53
CA PHE A 108 -1.11 -11.13 -12.39
C PHE A 108 -1.54 -12.58 -12.20
N ARG A 109 -0.67 -13.50 -12.63
CA ARG A 109 -0.87 -14.95 -12.56
C ARG A 109 -0.58 -15.51 -11.17
N ILE A 110 0.47 -14.98 -10.52
CA ILE A 110 1.01 -15.45 -9.25
C ILE A 110 1.50 -14.27 -8.41
N GLY A 111 1.46 -14.40 -7.09
CA GLY A 111 1.89 -13.38 -6.13
C GLY A 111 2.86 -13.93 -5.09
N TYR A 112 3.76 -13.07 -4.61
CA TYR A 112 4.72 -13.31 -3.55
C TYR A 112 4.62 -12.16 -2.55
N SER A 113 4.10 -12.44 -1.34
CA SER A 113 3.87 -11.43 -0.30
C SER A 113 4.90 -11.60 0.80
N PHE A 114 5.53 -10.50 1.20
CA PHE A 114 6.41 -10.42 2.35
C PHE A 114 5.75 -9.53 3.41
N GLU A 115 5.57 -10.07 4.59
CA GLU A 115 4.96 -9.36 5.72
C GLU A 115 5.63 -9.79 7.02
N ILE A 116 6.23 -8.83 7.74
CA ILE A 116 7.01 -9.09 8.96
C ILE A 116 6.11 -9.59 10.10
N SER A 117 4.87 -9.07 10.20
CA SER A 117 3.94 -9.42 11.26
C SER A 117 3.30 -10.80 11.05
N ALA A 118 3.37 -11.67 12.04
CA ALA A 118 2.65 -12.95 12.02
C ALA A 118 1.12 -12.75 11.89
N LYS A 119 0.56 -11.71 12.51
CA LYS A 119 -0.87 -11.36 12.40
C LYS A 119 -1.21 -10.87 10.99
N GLY A 120 -0.32 -10.09 10.37
CA GLY A 120 -0.46 -9.67 8.96
C GLY A 120 -0.51 -10.88 8.05
N ARG A 121 0.45 -11.80 8.16
CA ARG A 121 0.46 -13.05 7.37
C ARG A 121 -0.80 -13.91 7.56
N GLU A 122 -1.30 -14.01 8.80
CA GLU A 122 -2.57 -14.70 9.06
C GLU A 122 -3.76 -14.00 8.37
N SER A 123 -3.77 -12.67 8.40
CA SER A 123 -4.77 -11.86 7.70
C SER A 123 -4.73 -12.08 6.19
N ILE A 124 -3.53 -12.02 5.58
CA ILE A 124 -3.31 -12.32 4.16
C ILE A 124 -3.86 -13.72 3.83
N LEU A 125 -3.53 -14.73 4.62
CA LEU A 125 -3.97 -16.10 4.39
C LEU A 125 -5.50 -16.23 4.42
N LYS A 126 -6.17 -15.60 5.41
CA LYS A 126 -7.64 -15.56 5.52
C LYS A 126 -8.27 -14.88 4.30
N ASN A 127 -7.75 -13.71 3.93
CA ASN A 127 -8.24 -12.95 2.79
C ASN A 127 -7.99 -13.70 1.46
N ALA A 128 -6.82 -14.31 1.26
CA ALA A 128 -6.51 -15.10 0.06
C ALA A 128 -7.43 -16.34 -0.07
N THR A 129 -7.73 -16.99 1.04
CA THR A 129 -8.66 -18.13 1.09
C THR A 129 -10.08 -17.70 0.72
N LEU A 130 -10.58 -16.60 1.32
CA LEU A 130 -11.89 -16.02 1.06
C LEU A 130 -12.08 -15.67 -0.42
N ASN A 131 -11.03 -15.14 -1.05
CA ASN A 131 -11.02 -14.74 -2.45
C ASN A 131 -10.63 -15.88 -3.43
N ARG A 132 -10.40 -17.11 -2.94
CA ARG A 132 -10.04 -18.29 -3.73
C ARG A 132 -8.73 -18.15 -4.53
N VAL A 133 -7.81 -17.30 -4.06
CA VAL A 133 -6.50 -17.08 -4.67
C VAL A 133 -5.32 -17.66 -3.88
N LYS A 134 -5.59 -18.35 -2.76
CA LYS A 134 -4.57 -18.94 -1.87
C LYS A 134 -3.51 -19.78 -2.64
N LYS A 135 -3.93 -20.57 -3.63
CA LYS A 135 -3.01 -21.43 -4.43
C LYS A 135 -2.08 -20.64 -5.36
N LYS A 136 -2.37 -19.33 -5.55
CA LYS A 136 -1.60 -18.42 -6.41
C LYS A 136 -0.74 -17.45 -5.60
N LEU A 137 -0.76 -17.53 -4.27
CA LEU A 137 -0.11 -16.58 -3.39
C LEU A 137 0.85 -17.31 -2.44
N HIS A 138 2.13 -16.94 -2.51
CA HIS A 138 3.17 -17.37 -1.58
C HIS A 138 3.36 -16.29 -0.53
N ILE A 139 3.38 -16.68 0.76
CA ILE A 139 3.45 -15.75 1.89
C ILE A 139 4.74 -16.02 2.66
N PHE A 140 5.57 -14.98 2.81
CA PHE A 140 6.86 -15.01 3.48
C PHE A 140 6.86 -14.09 4.72
N GLY A 141 7.89 -14.21 5.55
CA GLY A 141 8.16 -13.32 6.67
C GLY A 141 8.72 -11.97 6.20
N GLU A 142 9.67 -11.44 6.97
CA GLU A 142 10.35 -10.18 6.67
C GLU A 142 11.05 -10.20 5.31
N ALA A 143 10.90 -9.13 4.55
CA ALA A 143 11.70 -8.88 3.35
C ALA A 143 13.12 -8.43 3.76
N LYS A 144 14.15 -9.15 3.33
CA LYS A 144 15.56 -8.82 3.52
C LYS A 144 16.19 -8.46 2.18
N LYS A 145 17.45 -8.00 2.17
CA LYS A 145 18.16 -7.63 0.94
C LYS A 145 18.14 -8.71 -0.15
N ASP A 146 18.13 -9.96 0.26
CA ASP A 146 18.15 -11.14 -0.59
C ASP A 146 16.76 -11.75 -0.84
N PHE A 147 15.68 -11.01 -0.55
CA PHE A 147 14.29 -11.47 -0.67
C PHE A 147 13.99 -12.11 -2.05
N TYR A 148 14.64 -11.62 -3.10
CA TYR A 148 14.47 -12.10 -4.47
C TYR A 148 14.97 -13.54 -4.69
N LEU A 149 15.82 -14.07 -3.80
CA LEU A 149 16.26 -15.47 -3.84
C LEU A 149 15.14 -16.47 -3.51
N ASN A 150 14.08 -16.00 -2.83
CA ASN A 150 12.89 -16.81 -2.54
C ASN A 150 11.94 -16.92 -3.75
N ILE A 151 12.25 -16.26 -4.86
CA ILE A 151 11.38 -16.17 -6.03
C ILE A 151 12.04 -16.90 -7.20
N PRO A 152 11.33 -17.81 -7.88
CA PRO A 152 11.86 -18.46 -9.07
C PRO A 152 12.35 -17.43 -10.10
N LYS A 153 13.52 -17.65 -10.68
CA LYS A 153 14.18 -16.72 -11.62
C LYS A 153 13.27 -16.30 -12.78
N ASN A 154 12.44 -17.21 -13.28
CA ASN A 154 11.51 -16.90 -14.38
C ASN A 154 10.37 -15.98 -13.93
N ASP A 155 9.88 -16.11 -12.71
CA ASP A 155 8.86 -15.23 -12.13
C ASP A 155 9.47 -13.86 -11.83
N LEU A 156 10.67 -13.81 -11.24
CA LEU A 156 11.37 -12.57 -10.95
C LEU A 156 11.59 -11.70 -12.20
N LYS A 157 12.01 -12.30 -13.33
CA LYS A 157 12.22 -11.58 -14.60
C LYS A 157 10.96 -10.98 -15.20
N LYS A 158 9.79 -11.42 -14.80
CA LYS A 158 8.48 -10.95 -15.28
C LYS A 158 7.66 -10.32 -14.16
N SER A 159 8.34 -9.77 -13.15
CA SER A 159 7.67 -9.28 -11.97
C SER A 159 7.43 -7.78 -11.99
N VAL A 160 6.35 -7.40 -11.28
CA VAL A 160 6.13 -6.07 -10.74
C VAL A 160 6.31 -6.18 -9.24
N ILE A 161 7.13 -5.31 -8.68
CA ILE A 161 7.46 -5.28 -7.24
C ILE A 161 6.88 -4.00 -6.66
N LEU A 162 6.05 -4.14 -5.63
CA LEU A 162 5.56 -3.04 -4.83
C LEU A 162 6.26 -3.09 -3.48
N ILE A 163 6.79 -1.94 -3.03
CA ILE A 163 7.59 -1.82 -1.81
C ILE A 163 7.01 -0.71 -0.96
N ASP A 164 6.42 -1.10 0.18
CA ASP A 164 5.92 -0.23 1.23
C ASP A 164 6.31 -0.86 2.58
N ILE A 165 7.50 -0.51 3.07
CA ILE A 165 8.14 -1.14 4.24
C ILE A 165 8.64 -0.12 5.26
N GLU A 166 7.98 1.04 5.32
CA GLU A 166 8.09 2.01 6.39
C GLU A 166 9.55 2.44 6.69
N GLY A 167 10.32 2.75 5.64
CA GLY A 167 11.71 3.25 5.72
C GLY A 167 12.80 2.19 5.49
N ALA A 168 12.47 0.89 5.51
CA ALA A 168 13.45 -0.16 5.24
C ALA A 168 13.86 -0.24 3.75
N GLU A 169 13.15 0.41 2.83
CA GLU A 169 13.46 0.46 1.40
C GLU A 169 14.88 0.95 1.14
N PHE A 170 15.36 1.93 1.90
CA PHE A 170 16.73 2.48 1.78
C PHE A 170 17.82 1.50 2.22
N SER A 171 17.49 0.51 3.05
CA SER A 171 18.44 -0.52 3.50
C SER A 171 18.43 -1.75 2.61
N ILE A 172 17.30 -2.06 1.98
CA ILE A 172 17.11 -3.25 1.13
C ILE A 172 17.57 -2.98 -0.31
N LEU A 173 17.26 -1.79 -0.85
CA LEU A 173 17.52 -1.44 -2.25
C LEU A 173 18.90 -0.80 -2.45
N ASP A 174 19.95 -1.57 -2.24
CA ASP A 174 21.28 -1.16 -2.67
C ASP A 174 21.53 -1.48 -4.17
N LYS A 175 22.67 -1.01 -4.71
CA LYS A 175 23.04 -1.20 -6.11
C LYS A 175 23.05 -2.67 -6.54
N ASN A 176 23.47 -3.58 -5.64
CA ASN A 176 23.51 -5.01 -5.92
C ASN A 176 22.08 -5.58 -6.04
N THR A 177 21.21 -5.27 -5.08
CA THR A 177 19.80 -5.67 -5.13
C THR A 177 19.12 -5.13 -6.38
N LEU A 178 19.28 -3.84 -6.69
CA LEU A 178 18.72 -3.22 -7.90
C LEU A 178 19.22 -3.90 -9.18
N SER A 179 20.49 -4.28 -9.25
CA SER A 179 21.06 -5.04 -10.38
C SER A 179 20.37 -6.39 -10.57
N ASN A 180 20.04 -7.11 -9.49
CA ASN A 180 19.32 -8.39 -9.57
C ASN A 180 17.85 -8.20 -9.99
N LEU A 181 17.28 -7.03 -9.74
CA LEU A 181 15.89 -6.67 -10.07
C LEU A 181 15.74 -5.94 -11.41
N LYS A 182 16.80 -5.75 -12.18
CA LYS A 182 16.85 -4.90 -13.40
C LYS A 182 15.83 -5.23 -14.48
N ASN A 183 15.20 -6.39 -14.44
CA ASN A 183 14.15 -6.80 -15.39
C ASN A 183 12.74 -6.61 -14.85
N SER A 184 12.59 -6.17 -13.59
CA SER A 184 11.31 -5.97 -12.92
C SER A 184 10.89 -4.51 -12.98
N ILE A 185 9.58 -4.23 -13.02
CA ILE A 185 9.06 -2.89 -12.73
C ILE A 185 8.92 -2.76 -11.21
N ILE A 186 9.37 -1.65 -10.63
CA ILE A 186 9.36 -1.48 -9.17
C ILE A 186 8.58 -0.21 -8.82
N PHE A 187 7.66 -0.31 -7.86
CA PHE A 187 6.98 0.80 -7.21
C PHE A 187 7.47 0.88 -5.77
N ILE A 188 7.91 2.06 -5.33
CA ILE A 188 8.48 2.27 -4.00
C ILE A 188 7.77 3.43 -3.34
N GLU A 189 7.07 3.19 -2.21
CA GLU A 189 6.63 4.28 -1.35
C GLU A 189 7.83 4.87 -0.64
N LEU A 190 7.93 6.19 -0.64
CA LEU A 190 9.08 6.88 -0.05
C LEU A 190 8.79 7.27 1.40
N HIS A 191 9.72 6.92 2.30
CA HIS A 191 9.67 7.25 3.73
C HIS A 191 10.95 7.97 4.20
N GLU A 192 11.56 8.78 3.34
CA GLU A 192 12.81 9.50 3.65
C GLU A 192 12.68 10.40 4.89
N TRP A 193 11.47 10.91 5.16
CA TRP A 193 11.23 11.79 6.32
C TRP A 193 11.33 11.10 7.68
N PHE A 194 11.47 9.79 7.74
CA PHE A 194 11.76 9.08 8.99
C PHE A 194 13.21 9.23 9.44
N PHE A 195 14.07 9.81 8.60
CA PHE A 195 15.50 9.89 8.84
C PHE A 195 16.00 11.33 8.75
N ASP A 196 16.93 11.72 9.64
CA ASP A 196 17.60 13.02 9.59
C ASP A 196 18.41 13.19 8.29
N ASP A 197 18.96 12.10 7.75
CA ASP A 197 19.70 12.04 6.48
C ASP A 197 18.84 11.52 5.30
N GLY A 198 17.51 11.63 5.39
CA GLY A 198 16.58 11.03 4.45
C GLY A 198 16.76 11.48 3.01
N GLU A 199 16.99 12.77 2.78
CA GLU A 199 17.28 13.30 1.44
C GLU A 199 18.55 12.66 0.84
N LYS A 200 19.60 12.48 1.64
CA LYS A 200 20.83 11.78 1.22
C LYS A 200 20.56 10.33 0.84
N LYS A 201 19.75 9.63 1.63
CA LYS A 201 19.31 8.24 1.34
C LYS A 201 18.54 8.17 0.03
N LEU A 202 17.57 9.07 -0.17
CA LEU A 202 16.77 9.15 -1.40
C LEU A 202 17.65 9.43 -2.62
N ASN A 203 18.56 10.40 -2.53
CA ASN A 203 19.48 10.72 -3.62
C ASN A 203 20.39 9.55 -3.97
N LYS A 204 20.88 8.81 -2.95
CA LYS A 204 21.67 7.58 -3.16
C LYS A 204 20.84 6.51 -3.86
N LEU A 205 19.62 6.22 -3.41
CA LEU A 205 18.73 5.26 -4.04
C LEU A 205 18.48 5.61 -5.52
N LYS A 206 18.15 6.88 -5.82
CA LYS A 206 17.94 7.36 -7.20
C LYS A 206 19.21 7.22 -8.04
N SER A 207 20.38 7.53 -7.49
CA SER A 207 21.68 7.39 -8.17
C SER A 207 22.00 5.93 -8.51
N ASP A 208 21.78 5.02 -7.56
CA ASP A 208 22.00 3.59 -7.78
C ASP A 208 21.02 3.02 -8.80
N ALA A 209 19.73 3.43 -8.74
CA ALA A 209 18.69 2.96 -9.63
C ALA A 209 18.87 3.41 -11.09
N LYS A 210 19.38 4.62 -11.34
CA LYS A 210 19.62 5.17 -12.71
C LYS A 210 20.52 4.29 -13.58
N ASN A 211 21.31 3.40 -12.97
CA ASN A 211 22.15 2.48 -13.74
C ASN A 211 21.34 1.36 -14.43
N PHE A 212 20.10 1.12 -14.02
CA PHE A 212 19.30 -0.03 -14.45
C PHE A 212 17.88 0.35 -14.84
N PHE A 213 17.40 1.55 -14.44
CA PHE A 213 16.00 1.92 -14.54
C PHE A 213 15.83 3.38 -15.01
N LYS A 214 14.77 3.61 -15.78
CA LYS A 214 14.16 4.93 -15.93
C LYS A 214 13.29 5.21 -14.71
N ILE A 215 13.51 6.36 -14.06
CA ILE A 215 12.81 6.75 -12.82
C ILE A 215 11.70 7.75 -13.16
N SER A 216 10.51 7.53 -12.61
CA SER A 216 9.40 8.48 -12.59
C SER A 216 8.76 8.55 -11.21
N GLU A 217 7.99 9.60 -10.95
CA GLU A 217 7.30 9.81 -9.68
C GLU A 217 5.79 9.76 -9.87
N LEU A 218 5.11 9.13 -8.90
CA LEU A 218 3.66 9.19 -8.75
C LEU A 218 3.37 9.96 -7.46
N LYS A 219 2.54 10.99 -7.57
CA LYS A 219 2.16 11.84 -6.44
C LYS A 219 0.67 11.71 -6.16
N THR A 220 0.30 11.77 -4.89
CA THR A 220 -1.10 11.78 -4.48
C THR A 220 -1.86 12.89 -5.23
N SER A 221 -2.98 12.52 -5.85
CA SER A 221 -3.86 13.43 -6.59
C SER A 221 -5.25 13.54 -5.93
N SER A 222 -6.09 14.40 -6.46
CA SER A 222 -7.47 14.57 -6.00
C SER A 222 -8.32 13.34 -6.30
N ARG A 223 -9.37 13.13 -5.49
CA ARG A 223 -10.37 12.08 -5.66
C ARG A 223 -11.76 12.70 -5.69
N ASP A 224 -12.58 12.24 -6.59
CA ASP A 224 -14.00 12.59 -6.60
C ASP A 224 -14.81 11.53 -5.85
N PHE A 225 -15.38 11.91 -4.72
CA PHE A 225 -16.20 11.03 -3.89
C PHE A 225 -17.69 11.13 -4.19
N SER A 226 -18.12 12.10 -5.00
CA SER A 226 -19.53 12.30 -5.37
C SER A 226 -20.09 11.17 -6.23
N VAL A 227 -19.18 10.44 -6.89
CA VAL A 227 -19.56 9.33 -7.80
C VAL A 227 -19.98 8.04 -7.08
N PHE A 228 -19.88 7.98 -5.74
CA PHE A 228 -20.16 6.77 -4.97
C PHE A 228 -21.53 6.85 -4.27
N PRO A 229 -22.59 6.15 -4.77
CA PRO A 229 -23.92 6.14 -4.14
C PRO A 229 -23.91 5.70 -2.67
N GLU A 230 -22.96 4.82 -2.28
CA GLU A 230 -22.83 4.35 -0.90
C GLU A 230 -22.48 5.45 0.09
N LEU A 231 -21.94 6.55 -0.39
CA LEU A 231 -21.60 7.72 0.43
C LEU A 231 -22.77 8.70 0.63
N SER A 232 -23.86 8.56 -0.11
CA SER A 232 -25.04 9.46 0.00
C SER A 232 -25.68 9.48 1.39
N LEU A 233 -25.46 8.43 2.20
CA LEU A 233 -25.97 8.32 3.58
C LEU A 233 -25.10 9.02 4.62
N PHE A 234 -24.00 9.60 4.22
CA PHE A 234 -23.03 10.27 5.08
C PHE A 234 -23.06 11.78 4.80
N ASN A 235 -22.87 12.58 5.84
CA ASN A 235 -22.70 14.02 5.64
C ASN A 235 -21.35 14.34 4.96
N ASP A 236 -21.15 15.62 4.58
CA ASP A 236 -19.97 16.01 3.81
C ASP A 236 -18.66 15.66 4.50
N SER A 237 -18.48 16.06 5.76
CA SER A 237 -17.26 15.73 6.53
C SER A 237 -17.02 14.22 6.67
N GLU A 238 -18.08 13.44 6.83
CA GLU A 238 -17.98 11.99 6.96
C GLU A 238 -17.54 11.33 5.64
N ARG A 239 -18.04 11.82 4.50
CA ARG A 239 -17.58 11.34 3.17
C ARG A 239 -16.07 11.54 2.99
N TRP A 240 -15.56 12.72 3.34
CA TRP A 240 -14.12 13.00 3.30
C TRP A 240 -13.33 12.11 4.25
N LEU A 241 -13.79 11.89 5.47
CA LEU A 241 -13.13 10.99 6.42
C LEU A 241 -13.11 9.53 5.95
N ILE A 242 -14.19 9.03 5.38
CA ILE A 242 -14.28 7.65 4.86
C ILE A 242 -13.26 7.42 3.75
N ALA A 243 -13.12 8.38 2.85
CA ALA A 243 -12.27 8.25 1.68
C ALA A 243 -10.81 8.68 1.94
N SER A 244 -10.58 9.35 3.08
CA SER A 244 -9.23 9.75 3.51
C SER A 244 -8.35 8.55 3.82
N GLU A 245 -7.10 8.60 3.35
CA GLU A 245 -6.06 7.63 3.70
C GLU A 245 -5.48 7.92 5.10
N GLY A 246 -5.75 9.10 5.67
CA GLY A 246 -5.31 9.49 7.00
C GLY A 246 -3.82 9.76 7.13
N ARG A 247 -3.19 10.10 6.04
CA ARG A 247 -1.76 10.39 5.97
C ARG A 247 -1.47 11.80 6.51
N GLY A 248 -0.37 11.96 7.22
CA GLY A 248 0.08 13.27 7.73
C GLY A 248 0.71 14.16 6.65
N ARG A 249 0.93 13.62 5.45
CA ARG A 249 1.54 14.32 4.31
C ARG A 249 1.12 13.71 2.98
N LEU A 250 1.36 14.44 1.90
CA LEU A 250 1.21 13.90 0.55
C LEU A 250 2.33 12.89 0.28
N MET A 251 1.96 11.70 -0.12
CA MET A 251 2.92 10.63 -0.40
C MET A 251 3.46 10.75 -1.82
N THR A 252 4.71 10.33 -1.97
CA THR A 252 5.37 10.18 -3.27
C THR A 252 5.82 8.74 -3.42
N TRP A 253 5.54 8.18 -4.59
CA TRP A 253 6.04 6.88 -4.98
C TRP A 253 7.05 7.03 -6.11
N LEU A 254 8.14 6.29 -6.06
CA LEU A 254 8.99 6.10 -7.25
C LEU A 254 8.46 4.93 -8.06
N ARG A 255 8.46 5.11 -9.37
CA ARG A 255 8.31 4.03 -10.33
C ARG A 255 9.62 3.88 -11.09
N LEU A 256 10.16 2.65 -11.10
CA LEU A 256 11.38 2.26 -11.78
C LEU A 256 11.00 1.32 -12.93
N ASP A 257 11.17 1.74 -14.16
CA ASP A 257 10.96 0.92 -15.36
C ASP A 257 12.32 0.44 -15.90
N PRO A 258 12.51 -0.85 -16.24
CA PRO A 258 13.73 -1.37 -16.85
C PRO A 258 14.18 -0.58 -18.09
N ILE A 259 15.50 -0.34 -18.22
CA ILE A 259 16.11 0.30 -19.41
C ILE A 259 16.23 -0.74 -20.53
#